data_a7dd18482612e528a794ef64a880b14d
#
_entry.id   a7dd18482612e528a794ef64a880b14d
#
_cell.length_a   1.000
_cell.length_b   1.000
_cell.length_c   1.000
_cell.angle_alpha   90.00
_cell.angle_beta   90.00
_cell.angle_gamma   90.00
#
_symmetry.space_group_name_H-M   'P 1'
#
loop_
_entity.id
_entity.type
_entity.pdbx_description
1 polymer ?
#
loop_
_entity_poly.entity_id
_entity_poly.type
_entity_poly.pdbx_seq_one_letter_code
_entity_poly.pdbx_strand_id
1 'polypeptide(L)' 'MAWMVLISLICGGAHAGAVTVEGMDRVFTINQALGKVPQGSKATDTSCITIEVRLDPRYRCTVIWE' A
#
# COMPACT_ATOMS: atom_id res chain seq x y z
N MET A 1 30.49 -9.81 1.93
CA MET A 1 30.36 -8.40 2.06
C MET A 1 29.86 -7.74 0.82
N ALA A 2 30.48 -8.00 -0.26
CA ALA A 2 30.04 -7.36 -1.50
C ALA A 2 28.62 -7.70 -1.87
N TRP A 3 28.18 -8.81 -1.45
CA TRP A 3 26.84 -9.21 -1.79
C TRP A 3 25.77 -8.28 -1.24
N MET A 4 26.13 -7.54 -0.25
CA MET A 4 25.18 -6.58 0.29
C MET A 4 24.79 -5.55 -0.74
N VAL A 5 25.67 -5.26 -1.61
CA VAL A 5 25.42 -4.24 -2.60
C VAL A 5 24.33 -4.64 -3.56
N LEU A 6 24.19 -5.90 -3.77
CA LEU A 6 23.18 -6.39 -4.69
C LEU A 6 21.80 -5.93 -4.31
N ILE A 7 21.56 -5.88 -3.04
CA ILE A 7 20.24 -5.53 -2.55
C ILE A 7 19.86 -4.14 -2.97
N SER A 8 20.79 -3.23 -2.86
CA SER A 8 20.47 -1.87 -3.20
C SER A 8 20.26 -1.72 -4.70
N LEU A 9 20.88 -2.53 -5.47
CA LEU A 9 20.68 -2.44 -6.91
C LEU A 9 19.26 -2.73 -7.30
N ILE A 10 18.66 -3.62 -6.57
CA ILE A 10 17.31 -4.01 -6.87
C ILE A 10 16.38 -2.83 -6.77
N CYS A 11 16.75 -1.88 -5.97
CA CYS A 11 15.90 -0.75 -5.77
C CYS A 11 15.99 0.27 -6.87
N GLY A 12 16.76 -0.01 -7.87
CA GLY A 12 17.02 0.98 -8.90
C GLY A 12 15.86 1.26 -9.82
N GLY A 13 14.91 0.42 -9.92
CA GLY A 13 13.85 0.63 -10.89
C GLY A 13 12.52 0.86 -10.25
N ALA A 14 11.51 1.03 -11.10
CA ALA A 14 10.15 1.09 -10.63
C ALA A 14 9.77 -0.29 -10.12
N HIS A 15 9.18 -0.34 -8.97
CA HIS A 15 8.84 -1.60 -8.35
C HIS A 15 7.38 -1.73 -8.13
N ALA A 16 6.86 -2.88 -8.41
CA ALA A 16 5.53 -3.22 -7.98
C ALA A 16 5.56 -3.35 -6.47
N GLY A 17 4.51 -2.89 -5.84
CA GLY A 17 4.41 -2.99 -4.40
C GLY A 17 2.98 -2.85 -3.96
N ALA A 18 2.78 -2.93 -2.66
CA ALA A 18 1.46 -2.82 -2.09
C ALA A 18 1.54 -2.21 -0.71
N VAL A 19 0.50 -1.50 -0.34
CA VAL A 19 0.40 -0.94 0.99
C VAL A 19 -1.02 -1.18 1.49
N THR A 20 -1.14 -1.52 2.76
CA THR A 20 -2.43 -1.75 3.38
C THR A 20 -2.59 -0.79 4.54
N VAL A 21 -3.74 -0.13 4.60
CA VAL A 21 -4.06 0.83 5.65
C VAL A 21 -5.43 0.48 6.21
N GLU A 22 -5.57 0.59 7.52
CA GLU A 22 -6.85 0.40 8.16
C GLU A 22 -7.38 1.72 8.67
N GLY A 23 -8.68 1.87 8.60
CA GLY A 23 -9.31 3.08 9.09
C GLY A 23 -10.80 2.87 9.27
N MET A 24 -11.44 3.89 9.80
CA MET A 24 -12.86 3.83 10.12
C MET A 24 -13.72 4.35 8.99
N ASP A 25 -13.12 5.03 8.03
CA ASP A 25 -13.83 5.56 6.89
C ASP A 25 -13.17 5.05 5.62
N ARG A 26 -13.98 4.51 4.72
CA ARG A 26 -13.44 3.88 3.52
C ARG A 26 -12.70 4.87 2.64
N VAL A 27 -13.31 6.00 2.37
CA VAL A 27 -12.70 6.99 1.48
C VAL A 27 -11.42 7.54 2.07
N PHE A 28 -11.45 7.85 3.35
CA PHE A 28 -10.28 8.38 4.02
C PHE A 28 -9.16 7.35 4.03
N THR A 29 -9.50 6.09 4.25
CA THR A 29 -8.51 5.03 4.28
C THR A 29 -7.88 4.84 2.91
N ILE A 30 -8.68 4.90 1.86
CA ILE A 30 -8.15 4.80 0.51
C ILE A 30 -7.20 5.96 0.24
N ASN A 31 -7.57 7.16 0.62
CA ASN A 31 -6.73 8.31 0.38
C ASN A 31 -5.41 8.21 1.14
N GLN A 32 -5.44 7.68 2.34
CA GLN A 32 -4.22 7.47 3.08
C GLN A 32 -3.31 6.45 2.40
N ALA A 33 -3.91 5.38 1.91
CA ALA A 33 -3.14 4.36 1.23
C ALA A 33 -2.52 4.92 -0.05
N LEU A 34 -3.27 5.70 -0.79
CA LEU A 34 -2.76 6.29 -2.01
C LEU A 34 -1.61 7.23 -1.73
N GLY A 35 -1.66 7.93 -0.60
CA GLY A 35 -0.58 8.83 -0.23
C GLY A 35 0.71 8.11 0.10
N LYS A 36 0.66 6.82 0.32
CA LYS A 36 1.87 6.06 0.61
C LYS A 36 2.50 5.44 -0.62
N VAL A 37 1.85 5.58 -1.77
CA VAL A 37 2.42 5.08 -3.02
C VAL A 37 3.61 5.94 -3.38
N PRO A 38 4.75 5.34 -3.70
CA PRO A 38 5.94 6.12 -4.02
C PRO A 38 5.74 7.00 -5.23
N GLN A 39 6.41 8.14 -5.23
CA GLN A 39 6.37 9.02 -6.37
C GLN A 39 6.99 8.32 -7.56
N GLY A 40 6.38 8.50 -8.71
CA GLY A 40 6.85 7.83 -9.90
C GLY A 40 6.21 6.48 -10.12
N SER A 41 5.50 5.98 -9.12
CA SER A 41 4.78 4.73 -9.27
C SER A 41 3.32 5.02 -9.53
N LYS A 42 2.66 4.06 -10.13
CA LYS A 42 1.28 4.24 -10.53
C LYS A 42 0.43 3.19 -9.85
N ALA A 43 -0.60 3.62 -9.19
CA ALA A 43 -1.52 2.69 -8.55
C ALA A 43 -2.30 1.96 -9.64
N THR A 44 -2.27 0.64 -9.58
CA THR A 44 -2.93 -0.18 -10.59
C THR A 44 -4.17 -0.85 -10.06
N ASP A 45 -4.29 -0.98 -8.76
CA ASP A 45 -5.45 -1.64 -8.19
C ASP A 45 -5.67 -1.14 -6.78
N THR A 46 -6.92 -1.05 -6.40
CA THR A 46 -7.30 -0.63 -5.05
C THR A 46 -8.46 -1.50 -4.61
N SER A 47 -8.33 -2.11 -3.45
CA SER A 47 -9.41 -2.92 -2.93
C SER A 47 -9.54 -2.68 -1.44
N CYS A 48 -10.77 -2.76 -0.97
CA CYS A 48 -11.07 -2.58 0.43
C CYS A 48 -11.94 -3.71 0.92
N ILE A 49 -11.70 -4.14 2.14
CA ILE A 49 -12.55 -5.11 2.79
C ILE A 49 -13.05 -4.50 4.08
N THR A 50 -14.21 -4.95 4.50
CA THR A 50 -14.80 -4.50 5.73
C THR A 50 -14.48 -5.51 6.81
N ILE A 51 -13.96 -5.02 7.93
CA ILE A 51 -13.66 -5.85 9.07
C ILE A 51 -14.57 -5.40 10.20
N GLU A 52 -15.37 -6.32 10.69
CA GLU A 52 -16.24 -5.99 11.81
C GLU A 52 -15.59 -6.47 13.09
N VAL A 53 -15.32 -5.54 13.97
CA VAL A 53 -14.78 -5.85 15.28
C VAL A 53 -15.79 -5.35 16.27
N ARG A 54 -16.60 -6.23 16.79
CA ARG A 54 -17.66 -5.87 17.71
C ARG A 54 -18.63 -4.91 17.06
N LEU A 55 -18.71 -3.69 17.59
CA LEU A 55 -19.65 -2.71 17.10
C LEU A 55 -18.99 -1.69 16.17
N ASP A 56 -17.69 -1.79 15.98
CA ASP A 56 -16.97 -0.79 15.22
C ASP A 56 -16.52 -1.39 13.90
N PRO A 57 -17.19 -1.07 12.81
CA PRO A 57 -16.73 -1.53 11.51
C PRO A 57 -15.45 -0.80 11.12
N ARG A 58 -14.53 -1.52 10.55
CA ARG A 58 -13.30 -0.95 10.07
C ARG A 58 -13.09 -1.38 8.64
N TYR A 59 -12.34 -0.58 7.93
CA TYR A 59 -12.02 -0.86 6.54
C TYR A 59 -10.53 -1.08 6.43
N ARG A 60 -10.18 -2.10 5.67
CA ARG A 60 -8.78 -2.34 5.35
C ARG A 60 -8.65 -2.21 3.86
N CYS A 61 -7.91 -1.21 3.42
CA CYS A 61 -7.76 -0.93 2.01
C CYS A 61 -6.34 -1.19 1.59
N THR A 62 -6.19 -1.85 0.46
CA THR A 62 -4.90 -2.17 -0.10
C THR A 62 -4.77 -1.53 -1.46
N VAL A 63 -3.67 -0.85 -1.68
CA VAL A 63 -3.36 -0.23 -2.96
C VAL A 63 -2.13 -0.93 -3.52
N ILE A 64 -2.23 -1.34 -4.76
CA ILE A 64 -1.12 -1.99 -5.46
C ILE A 64 -0.63 -1.05 -6.53
N TRP A 65 0.66 -0.95 -6.67
CA TRP A 65 1.25 -0.08 -7.68
C TRP A 65 2.34 -0.79 -8.45
N GLU A 66 2.66 -0.19 -9.58
CA GLU A 66 3.76 -0.67 -10.41
C GLU A 66 4.71 0.42 -10.80
#